data_4f1ad0073de49e69ba174d24317dab5a
#
_entry.id   4f1ad0073de49e69ba174d24317dab5a
#
_cell.length_a   1.000
_cell.length_b   1.000
_cell.length_c   1.000
_cell.angle_alpha   90.00
_cell.angle_beta   90.00
_cell.angle_gamma   90.00
#
_symmetry.space_group_name_H-M   'P 1'
#
loop_
_entity.id
_entity.type
_entity.pdbx_description
1 polymer ?
#
loop_
_entity_poly.entity_id
_entity_poly.type
_entity_poly.pdbx_seq_one_letter_code
_entity_poly.pdbx_strand_id
1 'polypeptide(L)'
;MSAFDELIPILEAQNRVYHAVEITPEGVREKVLLPTAGAHNCYSISKSVTGSGIGILENEGKLKDTDPVMKYLEEFFPAGYDKKWEEVTIRDVMLHKTGWGDDANIDIDTMDFWKQGREDFLLHALSQPIIHEPGKGPFIYTDTNYYMIGRIIEKVTGVTAGAFLHERMFNPMHFRGHAWGVCPKGHTIGGSGLFLRTKDLARYCYMLACDGEYEGKQILTPEWIEKARGEKGGYGYGFHNSGDGRWFATFGMYAQCGFVFPSTKSALAIHGHDVIRDEIDAKIIPQYL
;
A
#
# COMPACT_ATOMS: atom_id res chain seq x y z
N MET A 1 -22.36 -8.41 22.29
CA MET A 1 -22.40 -7.91 20.88
C MET A 1 -20.96 -7.83 20.45
N SER A 2 -20.60 -8.24 19.25
CA SER A 2 -19.21 -8.16 18.81
C SER A 2 -18.88 -6.74 18.33
N ALA A 3 -17.59 -6.40 18.26
CA ALA A 3 -17.12 -5.14 17.68
C ALA A 3 -17.71 -4.88 16.29
N PHE A 4 -17.82 -5.92 15.46
CA PHE A 4 -18.41 -5.82 14.13
C PHE A 4 -19.92 -5.51 14.18
N ASP A 5 -20.67 -6.11 15.12
CA ASP A 5 -22.10 -5.82 15.26
C ASP A 5 -22.34 -4.37 15.72
N GLU A 6 -21.45 -3.81 16.54
CA GLU A 6 -21.51 -2.41 16.97
C GLU A 6 -21.05 -1.44 15.87
N LEU A 7 -20.15 -1.87 14.98
CA LEU A 7 -19.70 -1.09 13.84
C LEU A 7 -20.82 -0.84 12.83
N ILE A 8 -21.65 -1.85 12.54
CA ILE A 8 -22.60 -1.75 11.43
C ILE A 8 -23.57 -0.57 11.55
N PRO A 9 -24.22 -0.31 12.70
CA PRO A 9 -25.08 0.89 12.85
C PRO A 9 -24.35 2.22 12.60
N ILE A 10 -23.06 2.32 12.99
CA ILE A 10 -22.25 3.51 12.76
C ILE A 10 -22.04 3.72 11.26
N LEU A 11 -21.77 2.65 10.51
CA LEU A 11 -21.58 2.73 9.06
C LEU A 11 -22.88 3.00 8.31
N GLU A 12 -24.00 2.38 8.74
CA GLU A 12 -25.33 2.58 8.14
C GLU A 12 -25.76 4.06 8.29
N ALA A 13 -25.51 4.67 9.45
CA ALA A 13 -25.85 6.06 9.71
C ALA A 13 -25.12 7.05 8.77
N GLN A 14 -23.95 6.70 8.27
CA GLN A 14 -23.18 7.54 7.35
C GLN A 14 -23.74 7.54 5.91
N ASN A 15 -24.44 6.48 5.49
CA ASN A 15 -25.01 6.31 4.15
C ASN A 15 -24.00 6.58 3.00
N ARG A 16 -22.74 6.21 3.19
CA ARG A 16 -21.64 6.40 2.23
C ARG A 16 -20.65 5.24 2.22
N VAL A 17 -20.88 4.25 3.06
CA VAL A 17 -20.07 3.03 3.12
C VAL A 17 -20.68 1.98 2.21
N TYR A 18 -19.83 1.33 1.41
CA TYR A 18 -20.27 0.31 0.47
C TYR A 18 -20.30 -1.06 1.13
N HIS A 19 -19.20 -1.43 1.76
CA HIS A 19 -19.00 -2.77 2.26
C HIS A 19 -17.99 -2.76 3.42
N ALA A 20 -18.28 -3.52 4.48
CA ALA A 20 -17.37 -3.81 5.58
C ALA A 20 -17.17 -5.31 5.70
N VAL A 21 -15.93 -5.72 5.97
CA VAL A 21 -15.54 -7.13 6.16
C VAL A 21 -14.59 -7.24 7.32
N GLU A 22 -14.92 -8.11 8.27
CA GLU A 22 -14.07 -8.55 9.36
C GLU A 22 -13.58 -9.98 9.10
N ILE A 23 -12.32 -10.27 9.39
CA ILE A 23 -11.80 -11.63 9.44
C ILE A 23 -11.10 -11.83 10.79
N THR A 24 -11.50 -12.87 11.49
CA THR A 24 -10.92 -13.30 12.77
C THR A 24 -10.59 -14.80 12.73
N PRO A 25 -9.91 -15.38 13.73
CA PRO A 25 -9.71 -16.83 13.81
C PRO A 25 -11.02 -17.63 13.83
N GLU A 26 -12.13 -17.02 14.31
CA GLU A 26 -13.45 -17.64 14.38
C GLU A 26 -14.18 -17.63 13.03
N GLY A 27 -13.77 -16.80 12.08
CA GLY A 27 -14.36 -16.75 10.75
C GLY A 27 -14.46 -15.37 10.13
N VAL A 28 -15.30 -15.27 9.12
CA VAL A 28 -15.51 -14.06 8.32
C VAL A 28 -16.92 -13.51 8.58
N ARG A 29 -17.00 -12.22 8.84
CA ARG A 29 -18.25 -11.45 8.88
C ARG A 29 -18.21 -10.38 7.80
N GLU A 30 -19.31 -10.20 7.11
CA GLU A 30 -19.40 -9.19 6.05
C GLU A 30 -20.78 -8.53 6.01
N LYS A 31 -20.82 -7.25 5.67
CA LYS A 31 -22.04 -6.50 5.49
C LYS A 31 -21.92 -5.61 4.25
N VAL A 32 -22.74 -5.88 3.27
CA VAL A 32 -22.98 -4.94 2.15
C VAL A 32 -23.96 -3.89 2.64
N LEU A 33 -23.58 -2.63 2.58
CA LEU A 33 -24.37 -1.49 3.07
C LEU A 33 -25.03 -0.75 1.91
N LEU A 34 -24.27 -0.46 0.86
CA LEU A 34 -24.80 0.08 -0.38
C LEU A 34 -24.66 -0.96 -1.50
N PRO A 35 -25.65 -1.08 -2.41
CA PRO A 35 -25.65 -2.11 -3.45
C PRO A 35 -24.55 -1.84 -4.49
N THR A 36 -23.35 -2.26 -4.18
CA THR A 36 -22.22 -2.24 -5.08
C THR A 36 -21.59 -3.62 -5.05
N ALA A 37 -21.43 -4.19 -6.22
CA ALA A 37 -20.81 -5.50 -6.37
C ALA A 37 -19.52 -5.32 -7.17
N GLY A 38 -18.40 -5.66 -6.59
CA GLY A 38 -17.16 -5.66 -7.33
C GLY A 38 -15.97 -5.08 -6.57
N ALA A 39 -14.94 -4.73 -7.32
CA ALA A 39 -13.75 -4.11 -6.80
C ALA A 39 -13.93 -2.59 -6.73
N HIS A 40 -13.42 -2.00 -5.66
CA HIS A 40 -13.39 -0.55 -5.44
C HIS A 40 -11.95 -0.04 -5.56
N ASN A 41 -11.80 1.21 -6.00
CA ASN A 41 -10.50 1.84 -6.01
C ASN A 41 -9.95 1.93 -4.58
N CYS A 42 -8.79 1.35 -4.39
CA CYS A 42 -8.08 1.35 -3.11
C CYS A 42 -7.24 2.60 -2.89
N TYR A 43 -7.04 3.41 -3.95
CA TYR A 43 -6.16 4.58 -3.90
C TYR A 43 -4.80 4.23 -3.27
N SER A 44 -4.39 4.98 -2.25
CA SER A 44 -3.08 4.81 -1.60
C SER A 44 -2.86 3.49 -0.85
N ILE A 45 -3.88 2.67 -0.63
CA ILE A 45 -3.70 1.28 -0.18
C ILE A 45 -2.81 0.51 -1.18
N SER A 46 -2.80 0.91 -2.45
CA SER A 46 -1.89 0.38 -3.47
C SER A 46 -0.43 0.38 -3.00
N LYS A 47 -0.02 1.37 -2.20
CA LYS A 47 1.35 1.51 -1.72
C LYS A 47 1.78 0.35 -0.82
N SER A 48 0.97 -0.02 0.15
CA SER A 48 1.28 -1.15 1.04
C SER A 48 1.36 -2.47 0.26
N VAL A 49 0.47 -2.64 -0.72
CA VAL A 49 0.47 -3.83 -1.59
C VAL A 49 1.70 -3.85 -2.50
N THR A 50 2.08 -2.72 -3.09
CA THR A 50 3.32 -2.61 -3.90
C THR A 50 4.56 -2.86 -3.04
N GLY A 51 4.62 -2.28 -1.83
CA GLY A 51 5.69 -2.52 -0.87
C GLY A 51 5.84 -4.01 -0.52
N SER A 52 4.71 -4.73 -0.38
CA SER A 52 4.74 -6.18 -0.16
C SER A 52 5.47 -6.95 -1.27
N GLY A 53 5.47 -6.42 -2.50
CA GLY A 53 6.28 -6.99 -3.60
C GLY A 53 7.77 -6.94 -3.33
N ILE A 54 8.27 -5.87 -2.71
CA ILE A 54 9.67 -5.79 -2.25
C ILE A 54 9.92 -6.83 -1.16
N GLY A 55 8.96 -7.01 -0.22
CA GLY A 55 9.08 -8.02 0.83
C GLY A 55 9.20 -9.45 0.31
N ILE A 56 8.43 -9.79 -0.71
CA ILE A 56 8.52 -11.10 -1.37
C ILE A 56 9.91 -11.27 -2.03
N LEU A 57 10.40 -10.26 -2.72
CA LEU A 57 11.71 -10.30 -3.39
C LEU A 57 12.87 -10.32 -2.39
N GLU A 58 12.75 -9.62 -1.26
CA GLU A 58 13.75 -9.67 -0.19
C GLU A 58 13.82 -11.06 0.45
N ASN A 59 12.67 -11.69 0.72
CA ASN A 59 12.60 -13.05 1.21
C ASN A 59 13.21 -14.08 0.23
N GLU A 60 13.11 -13.81 -1.08
CA GLU A 60 13.74 -14.62 -2.13
C GLU A 60 15.24 -14.33 -2.31
N GLY A 61 15.80 -13.38 -1.56
CA GLY A 61 17.21 -12.97 -1.66
C GLY A 61 17.56 -12.24 -2.96
N LYS A 62 16.57 -11.71 -3.69
CA LYS A 62 16.77 -11.04 -4.99
C LYS A 62 17.15 -9.57 -4.84
N LEU A 63 16.77 -8.95 -3.74
CA LEU A 63 17.12 -7.57 -3.39
C LEU A 63 17.11 -7.39 -1.87
N LYS A 64 17.51 -6.18 -1.43
CA LYS A 64 17.35 -5.72 -0.05
C LYS A 64 16.75 -4.32 -0.07
N ASP A 65 15.94 -3.99 0.92
CA ASP A 65 15.41 -2.63 1.07
C ASP A 65 16.50 -1.55 1.23
N THR A 66 17.70 -1.94 1.66
CA THR A 66 18.88 -1.08 1.75
C THR A 66 19.67 -0.95 0.45
N ASP A 67 19.29 -1.66 -0.61
CA ASP A 67 19.98 -1.50 -1.91
C ASP A 67 19.71 -0.11 -2.49
N PRO A 68 20.72 0.53 -3.12
CA PRO A 68 20.53 1.77 -3.86
C PRO A 68 19.54 1.57 -5.02
N VAL A 69 18.65 2.52 -5.26
CA VAL A 69 17.70 2.44 -6.40
C VAL A 69 18.43 2.40 -7.74
N MET A 70 19.60 3.05 -7.83
CA MET A 70 20.44 3.03 -9.03
C MET A 70 20.87 1.64 -9.45
N LYS A 71 21.05 0.70 -8.52
CA LYS A 71 21.36 -0.70 -8.84
C LYS A 71 20.39 -1.32 -9.83
N TYR A 72 19.15 -0.86 -9.84
CA TYR A 72 18.05 -1.40 -10.65
C TYR A 72 17.60 -0.48 -11.78
N LEU A 73 17.84 0.83 -11.65
CA LEU A 73 17.28 1.85 -12.53
C LEU A 73 18.34 2.68 -13.25
N GLU A 74 19.63 2.31 -13.19
CA GLU A 74 20.75 3.08 -13.73
C GLU A 74 20.53 3.51 -15.19
N GLU A 75 20.00 2.62 -16.04
CA GLU A 75 19.77 2.86 -17.46
C GLU A 75 18.71 3.94 -17.75
N PHE A 76 17.87 4.28 -16.77
CA PHE A 76 16.81 5.29 -16.91
C PHE A 76 17.21 6.67 -16.41
N PHE A 77 18.38 6.82 -15.76
CA PHE A 77 18.81 8.13 -15.30
C PHE A 77 19.21 9.03 -16.46
N PRO A 78 18.74 10.30 -16.46
CA PRO A 78 19.13 11.25 -17.49
C PRO A 78 20.61 11.62 -17.37
N ALA A 79 21.22 12.02 -18.48
CA ALA A 79 22.60 12.57 -18.43
C ALA A 79 22.64 13.79 -17.49
N GLY A 80 23.61 13.81 -16.57
CA GLY A 80 23.77 14.89 -15.59
C GLY A 80 22.78 14.83 -14.41
N TYR A 81 22.23 13.66 -14.11
CA TYR A 81 21.41 13.45 -12.91
C TYR A 81 22.10 13.93 -11.62
N ASP A 82 21.32 14.27 -10.61
CA ASP A 82 21.84 14.68 -9.30
C ASP A 82 22.55 13.50 -8.62
N LYS A 83 23.83 13.68 -8.27
CA LYS A 83 24.68 12.64 -7.67
C LYS A 83 24.17 12.11 -6.34
N LYS A 84 23.31 12.83 -5.63
CA LYS A 84 22.65 12.33 -4.41
C LYS A 84 21.77 11.12 -4.67
N TRP A 85 21.36 10.88 -5.91
CA TRP A 85 20.64 9.64 -6.26
C TRP A 85 21.44 8.37 -5.98
N GLU A 86 22.77 8.44 -5.97
CA GLU A 86 23.64 7.30 -5.66
C GLU A 86 23.47 6.81 -4.20
N GLU A 87 22.94 7.68 -3.32
CA GLU A 87 22.69 7.39 -1.90
C GLU A 87 21.23 6.95 -1.62
N VAL A 88 20.31 7.18 -2.54
CA VAL A 88 18.89 6.86 -2.35
C VAL A 88 18.68 5.34 -2.34
N THR A 89 18.15 4.81 -1.25
CA THR A 89 17.84 3.39 -1.11
C THR A 89 16.35 3.10 -1.39
N ILE A 90 16.02 1.83 -1.65
CA ILE A 90 14.62 1.35 -1.76
C ILE A 90 13.84 1.73 -0.48
N ARG A 91 14.48 1.61 0.69
CA ARG A 91 13.91 1.99 1.99
C ARG A 91 13.52 3.47 2.04
N ASP A 92 14.40 4.36 1.59
CA ASP A 92 14.16 5.81 1.60
C ASP A 92 12.95 6.16 0.72
N VAL A 93 12.84 5.49 -0.43
CA VAL A 93 11.70 5.63 -1.33
C VAL A 93 10.41 5.17 -0.67
N MET A 94 10.38 3.97 -0.05
CA MET A 94 9.18 3.45 0.60
C MET A 94 8.75 4.27 1.82
N LEU A 95 9.70 4.90 2.51
CA LEU A 95 9.45 5.79 3.65
C LEU A 95 9.12 7.23 3.24
N HIS A 96 9.01 7.55 1.96
CA HIS A 96 8.82 8.91 1.47
C HIS A 96 9.92 9.89 1.92
N LYS A 97 11.16 9.40 1.99
CA LYS A 97 12.39 10.14 2.36
C LYS A 97 13.41 10.12 1.24
N THR A 98 12.96 10.08 0.01
CA THR A 98 13.83 10.13 -1.20
C THR A 98 14.69 11.38 -1.24
N GLY A 99 14.25 12.46 -0.60
CA GLY A 99 14.94 13.75 -0.58
C GLY A 99 14.43 14.74 -1.62
N TRP A 100 13.33 14.45 -2.27
CA TRP A 100 12.65 15.35 -3.21
C TRP A 100 12.07 16.59 -2.54
N GLY A 101 11.72 17.61 -3.34
CA GLY A 101 10.78 18.65 -2.96
C GLY A 101 9.34 18.26 -3.26
N ASP A 102 8.39 19.13 -2.89
CA ASP A 102 6.96 18.90 -3.07
C ASP A 102 6.57 18.76 -4.56
N ASP A 103 7.34 19.37 -5.47
CA ASP A 103 7.08 19.34 -6.92
C ASP A 103 7.35 17.97 -7.58
N ALA A 104 7.96 17.03 -6.88
CA ALA A 104 8.24 15.70 -7.41
C ALA A 104 7.01 14.78 -7.44
N ASN A 105 5.90 15.19 -6.85
CA ASN A 105 4.69 14.37 -6.82
C ASN A 105 4.06 14.27 -8.22
N ILE A 106 3.85 13.03 -8.64
CA ILE A 106 2.95 12.69 -9.75
C ILE A 106 1.62 12.34 -9.11
N ASP A 107 0.70 13.28 -9.06
CA ASP A 107 -0.65 13.02 -8.60
C ASP A 107 -1.42 12.23 -9.67
N ILE A 108 -1.34 10.91 -9.55
CA ILE A 108 -1.89 9.97 -10.53
C ILE A 108 -3.41 9.93 -10.48
N ASP A 109 -4.00 10.34 -9.37
CA ASP A 109 -5.44 10.34 -9.16
C ASP A 109 -6.11 11.58 -9.74
N THR A 110 -5.34 12.57 -10.21
CA THR A 110 -5.89 13.77 -10.83
C THR A 110 -5.80 13.76 -12.37
N MET A 111 -6.82 14.36 -13.01
CA MET A 111 -6.86 14.51 -14.46
C MET A 111 -5.75 15.40 -15.02
N ASP A 112 -5.19 16.29 -14.20
CA ASP A 112 -4.22 17.28 -14.66
C ASP A 112 -2.88 16.65 -15.02
N PHE A 113 -2.49 15.61 -14.33
CA PHE A 113 -1.30 14.84 -14.66
C PHE A 113 -1.39 14.23 -16.08
N TRP A 114 -2.50 13.57 -16.40
CA TRP A 114 -2.73 12.93 -17.69
C TRP A 114 -2.78 13.93 -18.86
N LYS A 115 -3.21 15.17 -18.61
CA LYS A 115 -3.22 16.26 -19.59
C LYS A 115 -1.83 16.79 -19.95
N GLN A 116 -0.83 16.54 -19.12
CA GLN A 116 0.54 17.03 -19.36
C GLN A 116 1.30 16.25 -20.44
N GLY A 117 0.69 15.19 -21.01
CA GLY A 117 1.28 14.41 -22.10
C GLY A 117 2.57 13.65 -21.71
N ARG A 118 2.80 13.44 -20.43
CA ARG A 118 3.99 12.72 -19.94
C ARG A 118 3.74 11.22 -20.06
N GLU A 119 4.51 10.57 -20.93
CA GLU A 119 4.35 9.15 -21.20
C GLU A 119 5.14 8.25 -20.22
N ASP A 120 6.30 8.71 -19.76
CA ASP A 120 7.18 7.94 -18.85
C ASP A 120 7.32 8.65 -17.50
N PHE A 121 6.60 8.11 -16.53
CA PHE A 121 6.59 8.63 -15.17
C PHE A 121 7.93 8.42 -14.45
N LEU A 122 8.69 7.39 -14.84
CA LEU A 122 10.00 7.14 -14.25
C LEU A 122 11.02 8.21 -14.65
N LEU A 123 11.02 8.62 -15.93
CA LEU A 123 11.89 9.71 -16.38
C LEU A 123 11.58 11.02 -15.65
N HIS A 124 10.30 11.31 -15.42
CA HIS A 124 9.91 12.45 -14.60
C HIS A 124 10.50 12.33 -13.19
N ALA A 125 10.31 11.19 -12.53
CA ALA A 125 10.80 10.94 -11.18
C ALA A 125 12.32 11.14 -11.07
N LEU A 126 13.07 10.49 -11.96
CA LEU A 126 14.54 10.50 -11.94
C LEU A 126 15.18 11.83 -12.41
N SER A 127 14.41 12.69 -13.07
CA SER A 127 14.85 14.05 -13.44
C SER A 127 14.66 15.07 -12.32
N GLN A 128 13.95 14.71 -11.23
CA GLN A 128 13.76 15.65 -10.13
C GLN A 128 15.04 15.80 -9.29
N PRO A 129 15.39 17.02 -8.86
CA PRO A 129 16.53 17.22 -7.99
C PRO A 129 16.30 16.65 -6.60
N ILE A 130 17.35 16.14 -5.99
CA ILE A 130 17.37 15.72 -4.58
C ILE A 130 17.76 16.92 -3.71
N ILE A 131 16.80 17.63 -3.15
CA ILE A 131 17.05 18.87 -2.39
C ILE A 131 17.32 18.63 -0.91
N HIS A 132 16.90 17.49 -0.37
CA HIS A 132 17.18 17.07 1.00
C HIS A 132 18.16 15.89 1.02
N GLU A 133 18.71 15.59 2.18
CA GLU A 133 19.57 14.41 2.37
C GLU A 133 18.69 13.14 2.35
N PRO A 134 18.96 12.15 1.47
CA PRO A 134 18.20 10.92 1.40
C PRO A 134 18.14 10.19 2.76
N GLY A 135 16.99 9.68 3.11
CA GLY A 135 16.74 8.96 4.38
C GLY A 135 16.66 9.84 5.64
N LYS A 136 17.23 11.05 5.62
CA LYS A 136 17.29 11.96 6.77
C LYS A 136 16.44 13.21 6.61
N GLY A 137 16.06 13.54 5.39
CA GLY A 137 15.18 14.67 5.07
C GLY A 137 13.77 14.54 5.60
N PRO A 138 12.91 15.55 5.36
CA PRO A 138 11.51 15.51 5.75
C PRO A 138 10.76 14.38 5.05
N PHE A 139 9.66 13.95 5.66
CA PHE A 139 8.69 13.07 5.03
C PHE A 139 7.91 13.86 3.97
N ILE A 140 8.08 13.51 2.69
CA ILE A 140 7.36 14.14 1.58
C ILE A 140 6.58 13.05 0.84
N TYR A 141 5.29 13.00 1.13
CA TYR A 141 4.40 11.99 0.57
C TYR A 141 4.18 12.18 -0.93
N THR A 142 4.45 11.14 -1.73
CA THR A 142 4.26 11.18 -3.18
C THR A 142 3.89 9.82 -3.75
N ASP A 143 3.00 9.78 -4.74
CA ASP A 143 2.68 8.56 -5.49
C ASP A 143 3.86 8.11 -6.35
N THR A 144 4.71 9.04 -6.75
CA THR A 144 5.92 8.82 -7.55
C THR A 144 6.85 7.80 -6.91
N ASN A 145 7.01 7.83 -5.57
CA ASN A 145 7.82 6.87 -4.83
C ASN A 145 7.37 5.43 -5.13
N TYR A 146 6.10 5.14 -5.01
CA TYR A 146 5.61 3.77 -5.20
C TYR A 146 5.45 3.37 -6.66
N TYR A 147 5.34 4.33 -7.58
CA TYR A 147 5.52 4.05 -8.98
C TYR A 147 6.96 3.54 -9.25
N MET A 148 7.97 4.21 -8.69
CA MET A 148 9.38 3.78 -8.80
C MET A 148 9.61 2.41 -8.16
N ILE A 149 9.00 2.11 -7.01
CA ILE A 149 9.03 0.76 -6.41
C ILE A 149 8.44 -0.29 -7.38
N GLY A 150 7.33 0.01 -8.03
CA GLY A 150 6.76 -0.87 -9.06
C GLY A 150 7.72 -1.14 -10.22
N ARG A 151 8.49 -0.13 -10.66
CA ARG A 151 9.50 -0.26 -11.72
C ARG A 151 10.71 -1.09 -11.27
N ILE A 152 11.11 -1.02 -9.99
CA ILE A 152 12.16 -1.88 -9.42
C ILE A 152 11.71 -3.33 -9.40
N ILE A 153 10.47 -3.61 -8.98
CA ILE A 153 9.90 -4.96 -9.02
C ILE A 153 9.93 -5.50 -10.46
N GLU A 154 9.49 -4.71 -11.42
CA GLU A 154 9.49 -5.08 -12.83
C GLU A 154 10.90 -5.37 -13.35
N LYS A 155 11.88 -4.53 -13.00
CA LYS A 155 13.30 -4.75 -13.39
C LYS A 155 13.86 -6.06 -12.85
N VAL A 156 13.55 -6.40 -11.61
CA VAL A 156 14.06 -7.62 -10.94
C VAL A 156 13.36 -8.88 -11.46
N THR A 157 12.09 -8.78 -11.83
CA THR A 157 11.26 -9.95 -12.16
C THR A 157 11.05 -10.16 -13.66
N GLY A 158 11.23 -9.13 -14.47
CA GLY A 158 10.96 -9.15 -15.91
C GLY A 158 9.47 -9.06 -16.27
N VAL A 159 8.58 -8.90 -15.28
CA VAL A 159 7.13 -8.72 -15.48
C VAL A 159 6.63 -7.52 -14.69
N THR A 160 5.51 -6.92 -15.09
CA THR A 160 4.97 -5.75 -14.37
C THR A 160 4.70 -6.08 -12.90
N ALA A 161 4.79 -5.07 -12.01
CA ALA A 161 4.54 -5.28 -10.59
C ALA A 161 3.15 -5.88 -10.31
N GLY A 162 2.13 -5.48 -11.07
CA GLY A 162 0.79 -6.04 -10.98
C GLY A 162 0.74 -7.51 -11.35
N ALA A 163 1.43 -7.93 -12.43
CA ALA A 163 1.52 -9.34 -12.83
C ALA A 163 2.29 -10.17 -11.80
N PHE A 164 3.41 -9.65 -11.28
CA PHE A 164 4.18 -10.31 -10.22
C PHE A 164 3.35 -10.54 -8.96
N LEU A 165 2.67 -9.49 -8.48
CA LEU A 165 1.83 -9.57 -7.27
C LEU A 165 0.58 -10.44 -7.49
N HIS A 166 0.04 -10.47 -8.71
CA HIS A 166 -1.04 -11.39 -9.04
C HIS A 166 -0.60 -12.84 -8.82
N GLU A 167 0.55 -13.23 -9.34
CA GLU A 167 1.05 -14.59 -9.24
C GLU A 167 1.49 -14.96 -7.82
N ARG A 168 2.19 -14.04 -7.14
CA ARG A 168 2.88 -14.35 -5.88
C ARG A 168 2.05 -14.08 -4.63
N MET A 169 1.00 -13.25 -4.72
CA MET A 169 0.17 -12.87 -3.58
C MET A 169 -1.33 -13.04 -3.87
N PHE A 170 -1.87 -12.41 -4.92
CA PHE A 170 -3.31 -12.39 -5.12
C PHE A 170 -3.88 -13.77 -5.44
N ASN A 171 -3.20 -14.52 -6.30
CA ASN A 171 -3.64 -15.87 -6.69
C ASN A 171 -3.55 -16.87 -5.52
N PRO A 172 -2.42 -16.96 -4.78
CA PRO A 172 -2.36 -17.80 -3.57
C PRO A 172 -3.37 -17.42 -2.48
N MET A 173 -3.77 -16.16 -2.41
CA MET A 173 -4.75 -15.64 -1.43
C MET A 173 -6.19 -15.64 -1.97
N HIS A 174 -6.42 -16.23 -3.15
CA HIS A 174 -7.76 -16.35 -3.77
C HIS A 174 -8.46 -15.02 -4.01
N PHE A 175 -7.70 -13.96 -4.35
CA PHE A 175 -8.29 -12.68 -4.74
C PHE A 175 -9.07 -12.83 -6.04
N ARG A 176 -10.22 -12.16 -6.13
CA ARG A 176 -11.09 -12.24 -7.30
C ARG A 176 -11.56 -10.86 -7.74
N GLY A 177 -11.52 -10.62 -9.04
CA GLY A 177 -12.06 -9.39 -9.61
C GLY A 177 -11.22 -8.14 -9.29
N HIS A 178 -9.90 -8.30 -9.07
CA HIS A 178 -8.99 -7.18 -8.94
C HIS A 178 -8.58 -6.62 -10.31
N ALA A 179 -8.19 -5.34 -10.32
CA ALA A 179 -7.58 -4.67 -11.45
C ALA A 179 -6.52 -3.69 -10.95
N TRP A 180 -5.54 -3.39 -11.78
CA TRP A 180 -4.55 -2.36 -11.46
C TRP A 180 -4.28 -1.48 -12.67
N GLY A 181 -4.36 -0.17 -12.48
CA GLY A 181 -4.07 0.81 -13.52
C GLY A 181 -2.60 0.76 -13.94
N VAL A 182 -2.38 1.09 -15.22
CA VAL A 182 -1.03 1.19 -15.80
C VAL A 182 -0.81 2.59 -16.37
N CYS A 183 0.45 3.03 -16.39
CA CYS A 183 0.84 4.26 -17.08
C CYS A 183 0.74 4.08 -18.60
N PRO A 184 0.87 5.16 -19.42
CA PRO A 184 0.81 5.06 -20.88
C PRO A 184 1.82 4.10 -21.51
N LYS A 185 2.92 3.78 -20.82
CA LYS A 185 3.92 2.79 -21.25
C LYS A 185 3.62 1.36 -20.77
N GLY A 186 2.49 1.12 -20.08
CA GLY A 186 2.06 -0.20 -19.64
C GLY A 186 2.62 -0.66 -18.29
N HIS A 187 3.34 0.18 -17.56
CA HIS A 187 3.87 -0.15 -16.24
C HIS A 187 2.83 0.07 -15.15
N THR A 188 2.81 -0.79 -14.13
CA THR A 188 1.84 -0.71 -13.02
C THR A 188 1.99 0.60 -12.23
N ILE A 189 0.87 1.25 -11.95
CA ILE A 189 0.81 2.44 -11.09
C ILE A 189 0.89 2.00 -9.63
N GLY A 190 2.10 1.84 -9.09
CA GLY A 190 2.30 1.28 -7.75
C GLY A 190 1.78 2.15 -6.59
N GLY A 191 1.65 3.47 -6.79
CA GLY A 191 1.22 4.42 -5.76
C GLY A 191 -0.31 4.50 -5.58
N SER A 192 -1.06 4.14 -6.62
CA SER A 192 -2.53 4.19 -6.67
C SER A 192 -3.07 3.22 -7.71
N GLY A 193 -4.36 3.31 -8.02
CA GLY A 193 -5.00 2.62 -9.14
C GLY A 193 -5.21 1.11 -8.98
N LEU A 194 -5.00 0.56 -7.79
CA LEU A 194 -5.39 -0.80 -7.44
C LEU A 194 -6.89 -0.84 -7.10
N PHE A 195 -7.60 -1.78 -7.69
CA PHE A 195 -9.00 -2.08 -7.37
C PHE A 195 -9.08 -3.44 -6.70
N LEU A 196 -9.63 -3.50 -5.50
CA LEU A 196 -9.88 -4.74 -4.75
C LEU A 196 -11.33 -4.79 -4.28
N ARG A 197 -11.83 -6.01 -4.13
CA ARG A 197 -13.03 -6.24 -3.33
C ARG A 197 -12.70 -6.05 -1.86
N THR A 198 -13.63 -5.57 -1.07
CA THR A 198 -13.43 -5.38 0.38
C THR A 198 -12.99 -6.67 1.07
N LYS A 199 -13.52 -7.81 0.64
CA LYS A 199 -13.13 -9.12 1.16
C LYS A 199 -11.66 -9.47 0.85
N ASP A 200 -11.15 -9.05 -0.31
CA ASP A 200 -9.76 -9.31 -0.70
C ASP A 200 -8.81 -8.37 0.04
N LEU A 201 -9.22 -7.12 0.29
CA LEU A 201 -8.50 -6.23 1.19
C LEU A 201 -8.47 -6.77 2.63
N ALA A 202 -9.59 -7.29 3.13
CA ALA A 202 -9.64 -7.92 4.46
C ALA A 202 -8.70 -9.14 4.54
N ARG A 203 -8.63 -9.97 3.50
CA ARG A 203 -7.67 -11.10 3.43
C ARG A 203 -6.24 -10.63 3.48
N TYR A 204 -5.89 -9.56 2.74
CA TYR A 204 -4.57 -8.97 2.78
C TYR A 204 -4.20 -8.53 4.20
N CYS A 205 -5.09 -7.80 4.87
CA CYS A 205 -4.87 -7.37 6.25
C CYS A 205 -4.81 -8.56 7.23
N TYR A 206 -5.63 -9.60 7.02
CA TYR A 206 -5.61 -10.80 7.86
C TYR A 206 -4.30 -11.59 7.70
N MET A 207 -3.79 -11.73 6.49
CA MET A 207 -2.47 -12.31 6.22
C MET A 207 -1.38 -11.57 7.02
N LEU A 208 -1.41 -10.24 7.03
CA LEU A 208 -0.48 -9.43 7.82
C LEU A 208 -0.66 -9.63 9.33
N ALA A 209 -1.90 -9.79 9.83
CA ALA A 209 -2.18 -10.08 11.23
C ALA A 209 -1.73 -11.49 11.65
N CYS A 210 -1.58 -12.40 10.70
CA CYS A 210 -1.10 -13.76 10.87
C CYS A 210 0.39 -13.91 10.49
N ASP A 211 1.20 -12.90 10.78
CA ASP A 211 2.66 -12.94 10.56
C ASP A 211 3.05 -13.28 9.10
N GLY A 212 2.21 -12.88 8.14
CA GLY A 212 2.44 -13.06 6.71
C GLY A 212 2.02 -14.43 6.16
N GLU A 213 1.40 -15.26 6.97
CA GLU A 213 0.86 -16.56 6.55
C GLU A 213 -0.60 -16.44 6.10
N TYR A 214 -0.95 -17.14 5.03
CA TYR A 214 -2.33 -17.32 4.57
C TYR A 214 -2.56 -18.78 4.14
N GLU A 215 -3.48 -19.47 4.80
CA GLU A 215 -3.83 -20.89 4.54
C GLU A 215 -2.60 -21.82 4.42
N GLY A 216 -1.67 -21.69 5.39
CA GLY A 216 -0.46 -22.51 5.47
C GLY A 216 0.64 -22.11 4.48
N LYS A 217 0.50 -21.00 3.77
CA LYS A 217 1.50 -20.46 2.86
C LYS A 217 2.09 -19.17 3.40
N GLN A 218 3.41 -19.12 3.56
CA GLN A 218 4.12 -17.88 3.91
C GLN A 218 4.19 -16.98 2.67
N ILE A 219 3.50 -15.85 2.71
CA ILE A 219 3.50 -14.83 1.64
C ILE A 219 4.56 -13.76 1.92
N LEU A 220 4.61 -13.29 3.18
CA LEU A 220 5.60 -12.33 3.68
C LEU A 220 6.21 -12.88 4.96
N THR A 221 7.44 -12.47 5.30
CA THR A 221 8.03 -12.88 6.58
C THR A 221 7.60 -11.97 7.73
N PRO A 222 7.57 -12.48 8.98
CA PRO A 222 7.30 -11.65 10.16
C PRO A 222 8.26 -10.45 10.26
N GLU A 223 9.53 -10.67 9.94
CA GLU A 223 10.58 -9.64 9.96
C GLU A 223 10.29 -8.51 8.95
N TRP A 224 9.78 -8.88 7.76
CA TRP A 224 9.35 -7.87 6.79
C TRP A 224 8.17 -7.06 7.32
N ILE A 225 7.15 -7.71 7.87
CA ILE A 225 5.96 -7.03 8.41
C ILE A 225 6.34 -6.06 9.52
N GLU A 226 7.26 -6.46 10.42
CA GLU A 226 7.76 -5.59 11.49
C GLU A 226 8.47 -4.35 10.92
N LYS A 227 9.28 -4.50 9.88
CA LYS A 227 9.87 -3.36 9.17
C LYS A 227 8.81 -2.50 8.47
N ALA A 228 7.86 -3.15 7.78
CA ALA A 228 6.89 -2.48 6.92
C ALA A 228 5.89 -1.63 7.70
N ARG A 229 5.49 -2.05 8.90
CA ARG A 229 4.57 -1.24 9.73
C ARG A 229 5.20 0.05 10.27
N GLY A 230 6.53 0.13 10.30
CA GLY A 230 7.26 1.31 10.74
C GLY A 230 7.23 1.55 12.25
N GLU A 231 7.76 2.69 12.70
CA GLU A 231 7.79 3.08 14.10
C GLU A 231 6.38 3.39 14.64
N LYS A 232 6.20 3.25 15.95
CA LYS A 232 4.93 3.58 16.64
C LYS A 232 4.54 5.03 16.41
N GLY A 233 3.30 5.24 15.99
CA GLY A 233 2.79 6.56 15.64
C GLY A 233 3.33 7.12 14.31
N GLY A 234 4.10 6.33 13.56
CA GLY A 234 4.74 6.75 12.33
C GLY A 234 4.16 6.09 11.07
N TYR A 235 4.86 6.34 9.97
CA TYR A 235 4.59 5.76 8.68
C TYR A 235 5.70 4.76 8.31
N GLY A 236 5.28 3.58 7.83
CA GLY A 236 6.19 2.55 7.34
C GLY A 236 6.12 2.41 5.81
N TYR A 237 6.15 1.19 5.30
CA TYR A 237 6.13 0.90 3.86
C TYR A 237 4.67 0.83 3.35
N GLY A 238 3.99 1.96 3.31
CA GLY A 238 2.57 2.08 2.94
C GLY A 238 1.60 1.86 4.11
N PHE A 239 2.08 1.78 5.34
CA PHE A 239 1.28 1.57 6.54
C PHE A 239 1.41 2.73 7.52
N HIS A 240 0.36 2.93 8.31
CA HIS A 240 0.34 3.80 9.47
C HIS A 240 0.33 2.93 10.72
N ASN A 241 1.30 3.09 11.60
CA ASN A 241 1.38 2.38 12.86
C ASN A 241 0.71 3.18 13.98
N SER A 242 -0.08 2.54 14.83
CA SER A 242 -0.71 3.21 15.96
C SER A 242 0.33 3.77 16.96
N GLY A 243 -0.07 4.78 17.75
CA GLY A 243 0.82 5.40 18.72
C GLY A 243 1.33 4.43 19.79
N ASP A 244 0.56 3.39 20.10
CA ASP A 244 0.93 2.32 21.04
C ASP A 244 1.53 1.07 20.34
N GLY A 245 1.44 1.02 19.01
CA GLY A 245 1.93 -0.10 18.20
C GLY A 245 1.09 -1.37 18.28
N ARG A 246 -0.12 -1.31 18.83
CA ARG A 246 -0.98 -2.49 18.97
C ARG A 246 -1.73 -2.86 17.69
N TRP A 247 -1.92 -1.89 16.80
CA TRP A 247 -2.48 -2.08 15.47
C TRP A 247 -1.74 -1.23 14.44
N PHE A 248 -1.85 -1.60 13.20
CA PHE A 248 -1.43 -0.77 12.08
C PHE A 248 -2.47 -0.87 10.95
N ALA A 249 -2.43 0.07 10.03
CA ALA A 249 -3.44 0.14 8.98
C ALA A 249 -2.88 0.67 7.67
N THR A 250 -3.57 0.39 6.59
CA THR A 250 -3.38 1.00 5.29
C THR A 250 -4.60 1.84 4.93
N PHE A 251 -4.37 3.03 4.39
CA PHE A 251 -5.43 3.98 4.09
C PHE A 251 -5.35 4.47 2.64
N GLY A 252 -6.52 4.70 2.06
CA GLY A 252 -6.66 5.31 0.76
C GLY A 252 -7.55 6.55 0.81
N MET A 253 -7.50 7.36 -0.23
CA MET A 253 -8.37 8.53 -0.40
C MET A 253 -9.84 8.15 -0.16
N TYR A 254 -10.64 9.08 0.32
CA TYR A 254 -12.04 8.88 0.73
C TYR A 254 -12.19 7.86 1.87
N ALA A 255 -11.15 7.72 2.70
CA ALA A 255 -11.07 6.86 3.87
C ALA A 255 -11.35 5.36 3.58
N GLN A 256 -10.90 4.88 2.42
CA GLN A 256 -10.72 3.44 2.26
C GLN A 256 -9.75 2.97 3.33
N CYS A 257 -10.07 1.90 4.05
CA CYS A 257 -9.21 1.45 5.14
C CYS A 257 -9.14 -0.07 5.28
N GLY A 258 -7.95 -0.51 5.68
CA GLY A 258 -7.69 -1.88 6.10
C GLY A 258 -6.89 -1.86 7.40
N PHE A 259 -7.47 -2.34 8.48
CA PHE A 259 -6.86 -2.43 9.81
C PHE A 259 -6.30 -3.82 10.05
N VAL A 260 -5.17 -3.87 10.73
CA VAL A 260 -4.45 -5.10 11.10
C VAL A 260 -4.27 -5.13 12.62
N PHE A 261 -4.73 -6.20 13.27
CA PHE A 261 -4.67 -6.41 14.72
C PHE A 261 -3.85 -7.68 15.03
N PRO A 262 -2.52 -7.56 15.18
CA PRO A 262 -1.65 -8.74 15.36
C PRO A 262 -1.94 -9.56 16.62
N SER A 263 -2.29 -8.89 17.73
CA SER A 263 -2.53 -9.56 19.02
C SER A 263 -3.75 -10.50 19.00
N THR A 264 -4.78 -10.15 18.25
CA THR A 264 -6.03 -10.91 18.10
C THR A 264 -6.09 -11.70 16.81
N LYS A 265 -5.05 -11.60 15.96
CA LYS A 265 -5.02 -12.15 14.60
C LYS A 265 -6.30 -11.81 13.84
N SER A 266 -6.66 -10.53 13.83
CA SER A 266 -7.89 -10.04 13.24
C SER A 266 -7.61 -8.94 12.24
N ALA A 267 -8.55 -8.73 11.31
CA ALA A 267 -8.51 -7.68 10.32
C ALA A 267 -9.89 -7.10 10.07
N LEU A 268 -9.94 -5.79 9.78
CA LEU A 268 -11.15 -5.09 9.39
C LEU A 268 -10.88 -4.27 8.12
N ALA A 269 -11.67 -4.46 7.08
CA ALA A 269 -11.62 -3.69 5.87
C ALA A 269 -12.94 -2.98 5.60
N ILE A 270 -12.86 -1.72 5.16
CA ILE A 270 -14.03 -0.89 4.84
C ILE A 270 -13.76 -0.17 3.51
N HIS A 271 -14.68 -0.31 2.56
CA HIS A 271 -14.74 0.52 1.38
C HIS A 271 -15.96 1.42 1.40
N GLY A 272 -15.78 2.67 1.01
CA GLY A 272 -16.85 3.65 0.97
C GLY A 272 -16.45 4.88 0.17
N HIS A 273 -17.25 5.93 0.30
CA HIS A 273 -16.95 7.25 -0.24
C HIS A 273 -16.94 8.25 0.91
N ASP A 274 -15.74 8.70 1.31
CA ASP A 274 -15.56 9.64 2.40
C ASP A 274 -16.09 9.11 3.76
N VAL A 275 -15.61 7.93 4.15
CA VAL A 275 -15.99 7.27 5.42
C VAL A 275 -15.50 8.11 6.62
N ILE A 276 -16.40 8.43 7.53
CA ILE A 276 -16.07 9.16 8.76
C ILE A 276 -15.56 8.16 9.80
N ARG A 277 -14.31 8.30 10.20
CA ARG A 277 -13.62 7.32 11.06
C ARG A 277 -13.63 7.63 12.54
N ASP A 278 -13.91 8.87 12.96
CA ASP A 278 -13.76 9.30 14.35
C ASP A 278 -14.45 8.37 15.36
N GLU A 279 -15.68 7.98 15.08
CA GLU A 279 -16.42 7.07 15.94
C GLU A 279 -15.93 5.62 15.84
N ILE A 280 -15.49 5.19 14.67
CA ILE A 280 -14.88 3.88 14.44
C ILE A 280 -13.59 3.77 15.25
N ASP A 281 -12.70 4.76 15.10
CA ASP A 281 -11.41 4.79 15.79
C ASP A 281 -11.57 4.86 17.31
N ALA A 282 -12.57 5.62 17.81
CA ALA A 282 -12.79 5.79 19.23
C ALA A 282 -13.51 4.62 19.93
N LYS A 283 -14.47 3.97 19.24
CA LYS A 283 -15.35 2.98 19.89
C LYS A 283 -15.10 1.55 19.43
N ILE A 284 -14.72 1.36 18.17
CA ILE A 284 -14.64 0.03 17.55
C ILE A 284 -13.22 -0.51 17.59
N ILE A 285 -12.23 0.27 17.14
CA ILE A 285 -10.84 -0.19 17.10
C ILE A 285 -10.34 -0.70 18.46
N PRO A 286 -10.64 -0.05 19.62
CA PRO A 286 -10.22 -0.56 20.92
C PRO A 286 -10.76 -1.94 21.29
N GLN A 287 -11.85 -2.39 20.70
CA GLN A 287 -12.43 -3.71 20.99
C GLN A 287 -11.65 -4.87 20.35
N TYR A 288 -10.77 -4.57 19.39
CA TYR A 288 -9.87 -5.55 18.75
C TYR A 288 -8.52 -5.69 19.46
N LEU A 289 -8.25 -4.85 20.46
CA LEU A 289 -6.97 -4.76 21.15
C LEU A 289 -6.98 -5.54 22.47
#